data_ac8e7005b480e059e381111c68599b7f
#
_entry.id   ac8e7005b480e059e381111c68599b7f
#
_cell.length_a   1.000
_cell.length_b   1.000
_cell.length_c   1.000
_cell.angle_alpha   90.00
_cell.angle_beta   90.00
_cell.angle_gamma   90.00
#
_symmetry.space_group_name_H-M   'P 1'
#
loop_
_entity.id
_entity.type
_entity.pdbx_description
1 polymer ?
#
loop_
_entity_poly.entity_id
_entity_poly.type
_entity_poly.pdbx_seq_one_letter_code
_entity_poly.pdbx_strand_id
1 'polypeptide(L)'
;MLTMVVVIPTTGFIIERLTTRQVFITAFVLFLGGTLVAALAPVFPVLLGGRVLQAAGTALIMPLLMTTVMNVVPPSMRGSFVGMMSVVISLAPAFGPTVSGFILNYFSWNFVFWFMVPFVVFNLLVGVKYISNVGESTEKPFDIISVPLAAIGFGGLVYALSDIETLMAGSFVPIIV
;
A
#
# COMPACT_ATOMS: atom_id res chain seq x y z
N MET A 1 -1.04 -8.73 4.11
CA MET A 1 0.36 -8.95 3.69
C MET A 1 0.45 -9.57 2.30
N LEU A 2 -0.17 -10.72 2.00
CA LEU A 2 -0.13 -11.40 0.68
C LEU A 2 -0.52 -10.48 -0.50
N THR A 3 -1.57 -9.66 -0.34
CA THR A 3 -2.02 -8.74 -1.40
C THR A 3 -0.92 -7.74 -1.81
N MET A 4 -0.17 -7.20 -0.85
CA MET A 4 0.95 -6.29 -1.14
C MET A 4 2.05 -6.99 -1.93
N VAL A 5 2.38 -8.24 -1.58
CA VAL A 5 3.43 -9.03 -2.24
C VAL A 5 3.10 -9.30 -3.71
N VAL A 6 1.82 -9.52 -4.02
CA VAL A 6 1.34 -9.71 -5.40
C VAL A 6 1.28 -8.40 -6.17
N VAL A 7 0.90 -7.30 -5.51
CA VAL A 7 0.71 -6.00 -6.18
C VAL A 7 2.02 -5.25 -6.39
N ILE A 8 3.01 -5.36 -5.49
CA ILE A 8 4.28 -4.65 -5.59
C ILE A 8 5.00 -4.89 -6.93
N PRO A 9 5.18 -6.13 -7.44
CA PRO A 9 5.81 -6.34 -8.75
C PRO A 9 5.04 -5.71 -9.90
N THR A 10 3.69 -5.69 -9.79
CA THR A 10 2.81 -5.08 -10.81
C THR A 10 2.93 -3.55 -10.82
N THR A 11 3.34 -2.96 -9.70
CA THR A 11 3.43 -1.50 -9.52
C THR A 11 4.47 -0.89 -10.46
N GLY A 12 5.58 -1.56 -10.71
CA GLY A 12 6.62 -1.10 -11.64
C GLY A 12 6.04 -0.78 -13.02
N PHE A 13 5.23 -1.68 -13.56
CA PHE A 13 4.57 -1.51 -14.86
C PHE A 13 3.53 -0.38 -14.85
N ILE A 14 2.80 -0.22 -13.75
CA ILE A 14 1.80 0.84 -13.59
C ILE A 14 2.47 2.22 -13.57
N ILE A 15 3.60 2.35 -12.86
CA ILE A 15 4.33 3.62 -12.75
C ILE A 15 5.01 4.00 -14.06
N GLU A 16 5.47 3.05 -14.86
CA GLU A 16 6.09 3.34 -16.16
C GLU A 16 5.08 3.89 -17.20
N ARG A 17 3.80 3.55 -17.07
CA ARG A 17 2.76 3.94 -18.04
C ARG A 17 1.92 5.13 -17.63
N LEU A 18 1.65 5.26 -16.35
CA LEU A 18 0.82 6.33 -15.83
C LEU A 18 1.68 7.52 -15.43
N THR A 19 1.15 8.71 -15.63
CA THR A 19 1.79 9.92 -15.11
C THR A 19 1.81 9.87 -13.57
N THR A 20 2.79 10.52 -12.96
CA THR A 20 2.93 10.62 -11.49
C THR A 20 1.62 11.00 -10.81
N ARG A 21 0.90 11.95 -11.41
CA ARG A 21 -0.40 12.41 -10.91
C ARG A 21 -1.48 11.32 -11.00
N GLN A 22 -1.53 10.58 -12.09
CA GLN A 22 -2.50 9.48 -12.27
C GLN A 22 -2.25 8.35 -11.28
N VAL A 23 -0.98 7.94 -11.09
CA VAL A 23 -0.62 6.92 -10.11
C VAL A 23 -1.00 7.37 -8.70
N PHE A 24 -0.73 8.64 -8.34
CA PHE A 24 -1.10 9.21 -7.05
C PHE A 24 -2.61 9.15 -6.82
N ILE A 25 -3.39 9.66 -7.77
CA ILE A 25 -4.86 9.67 -7.65
C ILE A 25 -5.40 8.24 -7.53
N THR A 26 -4.94 7.32 -8.39
CA THR A 26 -5.38 5.92 -8.36
C THR A 26 -5.05 5.26 -7.02
N ALA A 27 -3.83 5.46 -6.50
CA ALA A 27 -3.39 4.91 -5.23
C ALA A 27 -4.25 5.41 -4.05
N PHE A 28 -4.47 6.73 -3.99
CA PHE A 28 -5.27 7.32 -2.91
C PHE A 28 -6.77 7.03 -3.04
N VAL A 29 -7.31 6.93 -4.24
CA VAL A 29 -8.72 6.53 -4.47
C VAL A 29 -8.94 5.07 -4.05
N LEU A 30 -8.03 4.16 -4.42
CA LEU A 30 -8.07 2.77 -3.98
C LEU A 30 -7.97 2.67 -2.45
N PHE A 31 -7.03 3.40 -1.85
CA PHE A 31 -6.85 3.41 -0.41
C PHE A 31 -8.06 3.99 0.32
N LEU A 32 -8.62 5.10 -0.16
CA LEU A 32 -9.82 5.73 0.40
C LEU A 32 -11.04 4.80 0.26
N GLY A 33 -11.24 4.24 -0.93
CA GLY A 33 -12.32 3.27 -1.18
C GLY A 33 -12.23 2.07 -0.25
N GLY A 34 -11.02 1.48 -0.10
CA GLY A 34 -10.78 0.40 0.83
C GLY A 34 -11.03 0.80 2.30
N THR A 35 -10.64 2.03 2.68
CA THR A 35 -10.87 2.55 4.03
C THR A 35 -12.36 2.74 4.30
N LEU A 36 -13.13 3.25 3.34
CA LEU A 36 -14.59 3.40 3.46
C LEU A 36 -15.29 2.04 3.55
N VAL A 37 -14.91 1.08 2.70
CA VAL A 37 -15.44 -0.30 2.77
C VAL A 37 -15.14 -0.93 4.13
N ALA A 38 -13.93 -0.76 4.65
CA ALA A 38 -13.55 -1.27 5.97
C ALA A 38 -14.31 -0.55 7.11
N ALA A 39 -14.50 0.78 7.02
CA ALA A 39 -15.23 1.58 7.99
C ALA A 39 -16.73 1.20 8.07
N LEU A 40 -17.31 0.82 6.94
CA LEU A 40 -18.72 0.44 6.82
C LEU A 40 -18.94 -1.08 6.93
N ALA A 41 -17.89 -1.88 7.12
CA ALA A 41 -17.98 -3.33 7.09
C ALA A 41 -18.85 -3.87 8.24
N PRO A 42 -19.98 -4.55 7.95
CA PRO A 42 -20.83 -5.17 8.96
C PRO A 42 -20.29 -6.55 9.37
N VAL A 43 -19.48 -7.18 8.52
CA VAL A 43 -18.96 -8.53 8.70
C VAL A 43 -17.50 -8.63 8.24
N PHE A 44 -16.77 -9.60 8.79
CA PHE A 44 -15.34 -9.80 8.52
C PHE A 44 -14.97 -9.94 7.03
N PRO A 45 -15.71 -10.67 6.17
CA PRO A 45 -15.36 -10.77 4.74
C PRO A 45 -15.38 -9.42 4.01
N VAL A 46 -16.28 -8.51 4.37
CA VAL A 46 -16.33 -7.15 3.80
C VAL A 46 -15.14 -6.33 4.25
N LEU A 47 -14.75 -6.46 5.54
CA LEU A 47 -13.52 -5.86 6.05
C LEU A 47 -12.30 -6.35 5.27
N LEU A 48 -12.20 -7.65 5.03
CA LEU A 48 -11.10 -8.24 4.27
C LEU A 48 -11.02 -7.67 2.85
N GLY A 49 -12.16 -7.53 2.15
CA GLY A 49 -12.24 -6.86 0.85
C GLY A 49 -11.73 -5.41 0.89
N GLY A 50 -12.12 -4.64 1.91
CA GLY A 50 -11.60 -3.29 2.14
C GLY A 50 -10.08 -3.27 2.35
N ARG A 51 -9.54 -4.25 3.09
CA ARG A 51 -8.10 -4.40 3.31
C ARG A 51 -7.32 -4.74 2.05
N VAL A 52 -7.90 -5.53 1.15
CA VAL A 52 -7.29 -5.82 -0.17
C VAL A 52 -7.16 -4.52 -0.98
N LEU A 53 -8.20 -3.70 -1.04
CA LEU A 53 -8.17 -2.40 -1.73
C LEU A 53 -7.16 -1.43 -1.10
N GLN A 54 -7.11 -1.35 0.24
CA GLN A 54 -6.10 -0.55 0.96
C GLN A 54 -4.68 -1.01 0.63
N ALA A 55 -4.44 -2.32 0.63
CA ALA A 55 -3.14 -2.90 0.32
C ALA A 55 -2.70 -2.58 -1.11
N ALA A 56 -3.61 -2.67 -2.09
CA ALA A 56 -3.34 -2.29 -3.47
C ALA A 56 -2.99 -0.80 -3.60
N GLY A 57 -3.74 0.09 -2.94
CA GLY A 57 -3.41 1.52 -2.89
C GLY A 57 -2.04 1.79 -2.27
N THR A 58 -1.73 1.18 -1.14
CA THR A 58 -0.45 1.35 -0.42
C THR A 58 0.73 0.85 -1.25
N ALA A 59 0.57 -0.26 -1.96
CA ALA A 59 1.62 -0.82 -2.82
C ALA A 59 2.05 0.14 -3.94
N LEU A 60 1.15 1.01 -4.41
CA LEU A 60 1.46 2.04 -5.40
C LEU A 60 2.19 3.26 -4.79
N ILE A 61 1.90 3.60 -3.52
CA ILE A 61 2.41 4.83 -2.88
C ILE A 61 3.93 4.76 -2.65
N MET A 62 4.46 3.62 -2.19
CA MET A 62 5.88 3.50 -1.85
C MET A 62 6.82 3.66 -3.05
N PRO A 63 6.65 2.94 -4.16
CA PRO A 63 7.45 3.15 -5.36
C PRO A 63 7.26 4.54 -5.97
N LEU A 64 6.03 5.08 -5.96
CA LEU A 64 5.74 6.44 -6.42
C LEU A 64 6.56 7.47 -5.65
N LEU A 65 6.61 7.34 -4.32
CA LEU A 65 7.36 8.22 -3.44
C LEU A 65 8.86 8.20 -3.79
N MET A 66 9.45 7.01 -3.93
CA MET A 66 10.85 6.85 -4.29
C MET A 66 11.17 7.42 -5.67
N THR A 67 10.34 7.12 -6.67
CA THR A 67 10.50 7.65 -8.03
C THR A 67 10.42 9.17 -8.03
N THR A 68 9.47 9.75 -7.30
CA THR A 68 9.32 11.21 -7.19
C THR A 68 10.56 11.85 -6.56
N VAL A 69 11.09 11.28 -5.47
CA VAL A 69 12.31 11.78 -4.83
C VAL A 69 13.51 11.72 -5.79
N MET A 70 13.66 10.61 -6.52
CA MET A 70 14.77 10.45 -7.46
C MET A 70 14.68 11.43 -8.65
N ASN A 71 13.48 11.84 -9.07
CA ASN A 71 13.28 12.73 -10.19
C ASN A 71 13.33 14.23 -9.80
N VAL A 72 12.88 14.58 -8.59
CA VAL A 72 12.74 15.99 -8.15
C VAL A 72 13.93 16.45 -7.32
N VAL A 73 14.51 15.57 -6.50
CA VAL A 73 15.55 15.95 -5.54
C VAL A 73 16.94 15.86 -6.18
N PRO A 74 17.78 16.93 -6.08
CA PRO A 74 19.15 16.89 -6.54
C PRO A 74 19.94 15.73 -5.89
N PRO A 75 20.89 15.10 -6.62
CA PRO A 75 21.64 13.96 -6.13
C PRO A 75 22.33 14.18 -4.76
N SER A 76 22.82 15.38 -4.52
CA SER A 76 23.47 15.76 -3.27
C SER A 76 22.56 15.75 -2.03
N MET A 77 21.25 15.88 -2.22
CA MET A 77 20.26 15.96 -1.14
C MET A 77 19.42 14.69 -0.99
N ARG A 78 19.49 13.74 -1.93
CA ARG A 78 18.66 12.52 -1.93
C ARG A 78 18.80 11.72 -0.64
N GLY A 79 20.02 11.56 -0.14
CA GLY A 79 20.28 10.84 1.12
C GLY A 79 19.56 11.46 2.32
N SER A 80 19.57 12.78 2.44
CA SER A 80 18.87 13.50 3.51
C SER A 80 17.35 13.33 3.42
N PHE A 81 16.78 13.43 2.22
CA PHE A 81 15.34 13.23 2.00
C PHE A 81 14.90 11.80 2.31
N VAL A 82 15.65 10.80 1.83
CA VAL A 82 15.37 9.38 2.13
C VAL A 82 15.50 9.10 3.62
N GLY A 83 16.51 9.68 4.29
CA GLY A 83 16.66 9.58 5.75
C GLY A 83 15.47 10.16 6.50
N MET A 84 15.01 11.35 6.12
CA MET A 84 13.82 11.97 6.73
C MET A 84 12.55 11.12 6.50
N MET A 85 12.36 10.57 5.30
CA MET A 85 11.26 9.66 5.01
C MET A 85 11.32 8.39 5.87
N SER A 86 12.50 7.82 6.05
CA SER A 86 12.70 6.63 6.89
C SER A 86 12.31 6.89 8.35
N VAL A 87 12.62 8.07 8.88
CA VAL A 87 12.19 8.48 10.24
C VAL A 87 10.66 8.53 10.31
N VAL A 88 9.99 9.18 9.35
CA VAL A 88 8.52 9.27 9.32
C VAL A 88 7.88 7.88 9.23
N ILE A 89 8.39 7.01 8.35
CA ILE A 89 7.89 5.64 8.18
C ILE A 89 8.06 4.82 9.47
N SER A 90 9.17 5.00 10.17
CA SER A 90 9.45 4.29 11.44
C SER A 90 8.59 4.78 12.60
N LEU A 91 8.16 6.05 12.59
CA LEU A 91 7.29 6.61 13.62
C LEU A 91 5.85 6.06 13.53
N ALA A 92 5.37 5.76 12.32
CA ALA A 92 3.99 5.30 12.12
C ALA A 92 3.65 4.01 12.91
N PRO A 93 4.47 2.94 12.91
CA PRO A 93 4.25 1.76 13.74
C PRO A 93 4.33 2.03 15.24
N ALA A 94 5.10 3.04 15.68
CA ALA A 94 5.20 3.40 17.09
C ALA A 94 3.92 4.08 17.60
N PHE A 95 3.35 4.97 16.81
CA PHE A 95 2.12 5.70 17.18
C PHE A 95 0.84 4.92 16.89
N GLY A 96 0.85 4.05 15.88
CA GLY A 96 -0.33 3.28 15.43
C GLY A 96 -1.04 2.53 16.56
N PRO A 97 -0.38 1.66 17.31
CA PRO A 97 -0.99 0.92 18.41
C PRO A 97 -1.55 1.82 19.51
N THR A 98 -0.85 2.91 19.82
CA THR A 98 -1.29 3.87 20.87
C THR A 98 -2.58 4.58 20.47
N VAL A 99 -2.64 5.10 19.23
CA VAL A 99 -3.84 5.78 18.71
C VAL A 99 -5.01 4.80 18.56
N SER A 100 -4.76 3.63 17.98
CA SER A 100 -5.81 2.61 17.82
C SER A 100 -6.30 2.08 19.17
N GLY A 101 -5.40 1.84 20.13
CA GLY A 101 -5.77 1.43 21.49
C GLY A 101 -6.63 2.47 22.19
N PHE A 102 -6.30 3.76 22.07
CA PHE A 102 -7.14 4.83 22.59
C PHE A 102 -8.54 4.85 21.97
N ILE A 103 -8.62 4.74 20.64
CA ILE A 103 -9.91 4.71 19.93
C ILE A 103 -10.75 3.51 20.38
N LEU A 104 -10.15 2.32 20.47
CA LEU A 104 -10.86 1.09 20.83
C LEU A 104 -11.36 1.06 22.28
N ASN A 105 -10.80 1.88 23.18
CA ASN A 105 -11.30 2.00 24.54
C ASN A 105 -12.63 2.77 24.62
N TYR A 106 -12.92 3.68 23.68
CA TYR A 106 -14.08 4.55 23.72
C TYR A 106 -15.06 4.32 22.58
N PHE A 107 -14.61 3.70 21.47
CA PHE A 107 -15.37 3.54 20.24
C PHE A 107 -15.26 2.13 19.70
N SER A 108 -16.15 1.76 18.77
CA SER A 108 -16.08 0.49 18.05
C SER A 108 -14.86 0.44 17.10
N TRP A 109 -14.44 -0.76 16.74
CA TRP A 109 -13.28 -0.99 15.85
C TRP A 109 -13.39 -0.27 14.48
N ASN A 110 -14.60 -0.10 13.95
CA ASN A 110 -14.85 0.63 12.71
C ASN A 110 -14.40 2.09 12.79
N PHE A 111 -14.40 2.67 13.99
CA PHE A 111 -14.04 4.06 14.19
C PHE A 111 -12.57 4.35 13.91
N VAL A 112 -11.71 3.35 14.00
CA VAL A 112 -10.30 3.45 13.59
C VAL A 112 -10.19 3.82 12.11
N PHE A 113 -11.02 3.23 11.25
CA PHE A 113 -11.05 3.56 9.83
C PHE A 113 -11.67 4.93 9.57
N TRP A 114 -12.77 5.27 10.26
CA TRP A 114 -13.37 6.59 10.16
C TRP A 114 -12.41 7.71 10.56
N PHE A 115 -11.59 7.47 11.56
CA PHE A 115 -10.53 8.40 11.96
C PHE A 115 -9.50 8.65 10.85
N MET A 116 -9.19 7.64 10.03
CA MET A 116 -8.25 7.77 8.91
C MET A 116 -8.83 8.53 7.71
N VAL A 117 -10.15 8.47 7.48
CA VAL A 117 -10.80 9.06 6.29
C VAL A 117 -10.44 10.54 6.09
N PRO A 118 -10.57 11.44 7.09
CA PRO A 118 -10.27 12.87 6.89
C PRO A 118 -8.82 13.12 6.48
N PHE A 119 -7.87 12.35 7.01
CA PHE A 119 -6.45 12.48 6.63
C PHE A 119 -6.22 12.03 5.18
N VAL A 120 -6.85 10.94 4.76
CA VAL A 120 -6.72 10.43 3.38
C VAL A 120 -7.36 11.40 2.41
N VAL A 121 -8.55 11.92 2.71
CA VAL A 121 -9.24 12.92 1.87
C VAL A 121 -8.41 14.21 1.77
N PHE A 122 -7.90 14.69 2.89
CA PHE A 122 -7.03 15.88 2.89
C PHE A 122 -5.81 15.70 2.00
N ASN A 123 -5.09 14.57 2.15
CA ASN A 123 -3.94 14.27 1.31
C ASN A 123 -4.31 14.13 -0.17
N LEU A 124 -5.45 13.50 -0.49
CA LEU A 124 -5.93 13.38 -1.86
C LEU A 124 -6.22 14.76 -2.46
N LEU A 125 -6.93 15.63 -1.75
CA LEU A 125 -7.26 16.98 -2.23
C LEU A 125 -6.01 17.85 -2.45
N VAL A 126 -5.08 17.83 -1.49
CA VAL A 126 -3.80 18.54 -1.61
C VAL A 126 -3.00 17.98 -2.78
N GLY A 127 -2.91 16.66 -2.90
CA GLY A 127 -2.16 16.04 -3.98
C GLY A 127 -2.75 16.32 -5.37
N VAL A 128 -4.08 16.23 -5.53
CA VAL A 128 -4.74 16.57 -6.80
C VAL A 128 -4.44 18.01 -7.23
N LYS A 129 -4.35 18.94 -6.26
CA LYS A 129 -4.10 20.36 -6.52
C LYS A 129 -2.63 20.68 -6.83
N TYR A 130 -1.69 20.04 -6.10
CA TYR A 130 -0.28 20.45 -6.12
C TYR A 130 0.64 19.46 -6.84
N ILE A 131 0.25 18.20 -7.05
CA ILE A 131 1.09 17.26 -7.78
C ILE A 131 1.02 17.55 -9.27
N SER A 132 2.16 17.98 -9.81
CA SER A 132 2.43 18.05 -11.25
C SER A 132 3.05 16.74 -11.73
N ASN A 133 2.91 16.49 -13.04
CA ASN A 133 3.54 15.31 -13.63
C ASN A 133 5.06 15.47 -13.63
N VAL A 134 5.75 14.53 -13.00
CA VAL A 134 7.20 14.48 -12.93
C VAL A 134 7.65 13.19 -13.60
N GLY A 135 8.39 13.34 -14.71
CA GLY A 135 8.86 12.23 -15.54
C GLY A 135 8.03 12.04 -16.81
N GLU A 136 8.66 11.47 -17.81
CA GLU A 136 8.03 11.08 -19.07
C GLU A 136 7.42 9.69 -18.93
N SER A 137 6.14 9.55 -19.26
CA SER A 137 5.53 8.23 -19.40
C SER A 137 6.14 7.55 -20.63
N THR A 138 6.79 6.42 -20.45
CA THR A 138 7.38 5.67 -21.55
C THR A 138 6.34 4.68 -22.07
N GLU A 139 6.01 4.79 -23.35
CA GLU A 139 5.14 3.83 -24.07
C GLU A 139 5.90 2.52 -24.36
N LYS A 140 6.32 1.79 -23.32
CA LYS A 140 6.87 0.46 -23.53
C LYS A 140 5.75 -0.57 -23.70
N PRO A 141 5.91 -1.60 -24.55
CA PRO A 141 4.91 -2.64 -24.72
C PRO A 141 4.65 -3.36 -23.39
N PHE A 142 3.38 -3.59 -23.10
CA PHE A 142 2.94 -4.24 -21.86
C PHE A 142 3.28 -5.73 -21.93
N ASP A 143 4.17 -6.18 -21.10
CA ASP A 143 4.43 -7.61 -20.94
C ASP A 143 3.38 -8.21 -19.99
N ILE A 144 2.24 -8.61 -20.59
CA ILE A 144 1.09 -9.19 -19.88
C ILE A 144 1.49 -10.50 -19.19
N ILE A 145 2.53 -11.16 -19.63
CA ILE A 145 2.96 -12.47 -19.12
C ILE A 145 3.77 -12.33 -17.84
N SER A 146 4.56 -11.27 -17.72
CA SER A 146 5.42 -11.03 -16.54
C SER A 146 4.63 -10.74 -15.28
N VAL A 147 3.45 -10.13 -15.39
CA VAL A 147 2.60 -9.78 -14.24
C VAL A 147 2.08 -11.02 -13.49
N PRO A 148 1.38 -11.97 -14.17
CA PRO A 148 0.93 -13.19 -13.49
C PRO A 148 2.10 -14.08 -13.05
N LEU A 149 3.20 -14.09 -13.81
CA LEU A 149 4.38 -14.87 -13.44
C LEU A 149 5.03 -14.34 -12.16
N ALA A 150 5.17 -13.02 -12.03
CA ALA A 150 5.65 -12.37 -10.82
C ALA A 150 4.70 -12.58 -9.64
N ALA A 151 3.38 -12.47 -9.86
CA ALA A 151 2.37 -12.72 -8.83
C ALA A 151 2.41 -14.16 -8.30
N ILE A 152 2.52 -15.15 -9.20
CA ILE A 152 2.63 -16.57 -8.84
C ILE A 152 3.98 -16.84 -8.16
N GLY A 153 5.08 -16.30 -8.69
CA GLY A 153 6.42 -16.49 -8.13
C GLY A 153 6.56 -15.92 -6.72
N PHE A 154 6.24 -14.66 -6.54
CA PHE A 154 6.34 -14.02 -5.23
C PHE A 154 5.22 -14.47 -4.27
N GLY A 155 3.99 -14.63 -4.74
CA GLY A 155 2.89 -15.14 -3.94
C GLY A 155 3.14 -16.57 -3.47
N GLY A 156 3.62 -17.44 -4.37
CA GLY A 156 3.99 -18.82 -4.05
C GLY A 156 5.17 -18.90 -3.08
N LEU A 157 6.18 -18.04 -3.23
CA LEU A 157 7.33 -17.98 -2.31
C LEU A 157 6.91 -17.55 -0.90
N VAL A 158 6.07 -16.52 -0.79
CA VAL A 158 5.56 -16.09 0.52
C VAL A 158 4.64 -17.13 1.14
N TYR A 159 3.81 -17.79 0.33
CA TYR A 159 2.98 -18.89 0.80
C TYR A 159 3.84 -20.05 1.32
N ALA A 160 4.84 -20.47 0.56
CA ALA A 160 5.77 -21.54 0.97
C ALA A 160 6.55 -21.19 2.24
N LEU A 161 6.99 -19.93 2.40
CA LEU A 161 7.66 -19.47 3.62
C LEU A 161 6.71 -19.44 4.83
N SER A 162 5.45 -19.07 4.64
CA SER A 162 4.44 -19.11 5.70
C SER A 162 4.12 -20.55 6.14
N ASP A 163 4.20 -21.50 5.22
CA ASP A 163 3.93 -22.91 5.49
C ASP A 163 5.11 -23.64 6.14
N ILE A 164 6.35 -23.15 5.93
CA ILE A 164 7.53 -23.70 6.61
C ILE A 164 7.42 -23.58 8.14
N GLU A 165 6.86 -22.47 8.63
CA GLU A 165 6.65 -22.27 10.07
C GLU A 165 5.67 -23.31 10.67
N THR A 166 4.62 -23.67 9.93
CA THR A 166 3.67 -24.71 10.31
C THR A 166 4.25 -26.11 10.18
N LEU A 167 5.07 -26.37 9.18
CA LEU A 167 5.78 -27.65 8.99
C LEU A 167 6.84 -27.87 10.07
N MET A 168 7.58 -26.85 10.48
CA MET A 168 8.54 -26.92 11.59
C MET A 168 7.87 -27.08 12.96
N ALA A 169 6.65 -26.56 13.13
CA ALA A 169 5.85 -26.73 14.34
C ALA A 169 5.18 -28.12 14.45
N GLY A 170 5.34 -28.98 13.44
CA GLY A 170 4.83 -30.38 13.48
C GLY A 170 3.31 -30.52 13.38
N SER A 171 2.61 -29.46 13.02
CA SER A 171 1.15 -29.48 12.84
C SER A 171 0.79 -29.41 11.36
N PHE A 172 0.44 -30.53 10.79
CA PHE A 172 -0.17 -30.62 9.44
C PHE A 172 -1.62 -30.14 9.46
N VAL A 173 -1.86 -28.88 9.78
CA VAL A 173 -3.18 -28.29 9.61
C VAL A 173 -3.04 -27.19 8.54
N PRO A 174 -3.58 -27.39 7.32
CA PRO A 174 -3.60 -26.34 6.33
C PRO A 174 -4.48 -25.22 6.86
N ILE A 175 -3.89 -24.06 7.16
CA ILE A 175 -4.63 -22.84 7.51
C ILE A 175 -5.23 -22.30 6.21
N ILE A 176 -6.42 -22.79 5.86
CA ILE A 176 -7.33 -22.14 4.93
C ILE A 176 -8.03 -21.05 5.72
N VAL A 177 -7.48 -19.85 5.73
CA VAL A 177 -8.15 -18.63 6.17
C VAL A 177 -7.84 -17.50 5.18
#